data_25b66c384e5d76334ac343cb6c12fcc4
#
_entry.id   25b66c384e5d76334ac343cb6c12fcc4
#
_cell.length_a   1.000
_cell.length_b   1.000
_cell.length_c   1.000
_cell.angle_alpha   90.00
_cell.angle_beta   90.00
_cell.angle_gamma   90.00
#
_symmetry.space_group_name_H-M   'P 1'
#
loop_
_entity.id
_entity.type
_entity.pdbx_description
1 polymer ?
#
loop_
_entity_poly.entity_id
_entity_poly.type
_entity_poly.pdbx_seq_one_letter_code
_entity_poly.pdbx_strand_id
1 'polypeptide(L)'
;MTDRSFSMVSGRRRGAGMLAAAGIAILGLAAPVTAVSTAVQVGVDPFSQATCAASGLTNHQANVEPDSFSNGATIVAAYQVGRIYDGGACAIGFSTSTNNGVNWTSGLLPSLTKYVAGGAWDRATDPAVAYDAQDNVWLISSLVLQEAGGVKGVAIYTSRSTDGGLTWGTPILTNNTSISPDKNWIVCDNTATSPFYGNCYTEWDDNGAGNRMEMSTSTDGGLTWGAATTNNTGIIGGQPVVAPNGTVIVPTANANETAIGAFNSTDGGATWSAVTTIATIRHHTVAGGLREGPLPSAEIDGSGVVYVAWTDCRFIRGCKANDIVFSKSNNATGTAWSAVTHIPIDGISSGIDHFIPGLAVNKATSGGAAQIGLTYYFSPRKSTALSVGFTSSADAGATWSAPQTITSGMSSSWAATTSQGRMVGDYISSSYGSDNLAHGIFGAANQPTTGAATSCSTSALDNCRAPIDTFTPGIASGSLSGANDPILFSGTGGSAAQNLWNIVDNEGIKHRD
;
A
#
# COMPACT_ATOMS: atom_id res chain seq x y z
N MET A 1 6.88 15.31 94.11
CA MET A 1 6.00 14.90 95.21
C MET A 1 5.22 13.70 94.72
N THR A 2 5.55 12.59 95.33
CA THR A 2 4.75 11.43 95.74
C THR A 2 4.06 10.68 94.54
N ASP A 3 4.51 9.56 94.17
CA ASP A 3 4.82 8.25 94.83
C ASP A 3 3.61 7.29 94.82
N ARG A 4 3.93 6.03 94.49
CA ARG A 4 3.30 4.73 94.82
C ARG A 4 2.46 4.07 93.72
N SER A 5 2.93 3.09 93.05
CA SER A 5 3.27 1.66 93.35
C SER A 5 2.10 0.76 93.79
N PHE A 6 2.14 -0.46 93.24
CA PHE A 6 1.52 -1.76 93.57
C PHE A 6 0.46 -2.23 92.58
N SER A 7 0.32 -3.48 92.15
CA SER A 7 0.98 -4.76 92.37
C SER A 7 0.29 -5.80 91.44
N MET A 8 1.01 -6.83 91.08
CA MET A 8 0.61 -8.01 90.34
C MET A 8 -0.71 -8.66 90.76
N VAL A 9 -1.44 -9.22 89.77
CA VAL A 9 -2.00 -10.60 89.86
C VAL A 9 -2.08 -11.25 88.48
N SER A 10 -1.55 -12.48 88.41
CA SER A 10 -1.52 -13.38 87.31
C SER A 10 -2.89 -13.99 86.93
N GLY A 11 -3.18 -14.11 85.70
CA GLY A 11 -4.33 -14.87 85.19
C GLY A 11 -4.09 -15.43 83.81
N ARG A 12 -3.64 -16.68 83.74
CA ARG A 12 -3.59 -17.46 82.46
C ARG A 12 -5.00 -17.65 81.96
N ARG A 13 -5.28 -17.15 80.75
CA ARG A 13 -6.33 -17.72 79.88
C ARG A 13 -5.80 -17.99 78.49
N ARG A 14 -5.96 -19.26 78.06
CA ARG A 14 -5.72 -19.74 76.71
C ARG A 14 -6.72 -19.02 75.79
N GLY A 15 -6.22 -18.31 74.77
CA GLY A 15 -7.00 -17.79 73.66
C GLY A 15 -6.52 -18.39 72.36
N ALA A 16 -7.43 -19.05 71.64
CA ALA A 16 -7.21 -19.66 70.33
C ALA A 16 -6.84 -18.61 69.30
N GLY A 17 -5.73 -18.76 68.64
CA GLY A 17 -5.32 -17.94 67.53
C GLY A 17 -6.16 -18.22 66.31
N MET A 18 -6.95 -17.27 65.82
CA MET A 18 -7.47 -17.26 64.47
C MET A 18 -6.37 -16.79 63.51
N LEU A 19 -5.88 -17.68 62.69
CA LEU A 19 -5.09 -17.36 61.51
C LEU A 19 -6.05 -16.75 60.45
N ALA A 20 -5.99 -15.43 60.27
CA ALA A 20 -6.59 -14.76 59.12
C ALA A 20 -5.71 -15.04 57.90
N ALA A 21 -6.14 -15.94 57.02
CA ALA A 21 -5.55 -16.15 55.69
C ALA A 21 -5.96 -14.94 54.83
N ALA A 22 -5.02 -14.03 54.60
CA ALA A 22 -5.17 -12.99 53.57
C ALA A 22 -5.07 -13.67 52.18
N GLY A 23 -6.21 -13.95 51.56
CA GLY A 23 -6.29 -14.36 50.16
C GLY A 23 -5.85 -13.22 49.25
N ILE A 24 -4.66 -13.29 48.68
CA ILE A 24 -4.26 -12.44 47.54
C ILE A 24 -5.08 -12.91 46.35
N ALA A 25 -6.13 -12.16 46.00
CA ALA A 25 -6.80 -12.31 44.72
C ALA A 25 -5.84 -11.79 43.63
N ILE A 26 -5.15 -12.68 42.95
CA ILE A 26 -4.46 -12.38 41.71
C ILE A 26 -5.56 -12.15 40.65
N LEU A 27 -5.93 -10.90 40.44
CA LEU A 27 -6.66 -10.49 39.23
C LEU A 27 -5.69 -10.73 38.06
N GLY A 28 -5.80 -11.88 37.43
CA GLY A 28 -5.19 -12.14 36.13
C GLY A 28 -5.83 -11.18 35.14
N LEU A 29 -5.14 -10.10 34.80
CA LEU A 29 -5.42 -9.33 33.60
C LEU A 29 -5.20 -10.30 32.44
N ALA A 30 -6.29 -10.87 31.89
CA ALA A 30 -6.25 -11.52 30.60
C ALA A 30 -5.74 -10.45 29.61
N ALA A 31 -4.55 -10.66 29.06
CA ALA A 31 -4.10 -9.86 27.93
C ALA A 31 -5.18 -9.95 26.84
N PRO A 32 -5.55 -8.84 26.21
CA PRO A 32 -6.50 -8.88 25.11
C PRO A 32 -5.94 -9.85 24.06
N VAL A 33 -6.70 -10.87 23.72
CA VAL A 33 -6.40 -11.72 22.57
C VAL A 33 -6.58 -10.82 21.37
N THR A 34 -5.49 -10.32 20.80
CA THR A 34 -5.54 -9.60 19.53
C THR A 34 -6.00 -10.59 18.46
N ALA A 35 -7.11 -10.29 17.81
CA ALA A 35 -7.57 -11.10 16.70
C ALA A 35 -6.46 -11.16 15.63
N VAL A 36 -6.19 -12.35 15.11
CA VAL A 36 -5.26 -12.52 14.00
C VAL A 36 -5.93 -11.95 12.75
N SER A 37 -5.29 -10.97 12.12
CA SER A 37 -5.79 -10.40 10.87
C SER A 37 -5.70 -11.43 9.74
N THR A 38 -6.75 -11.53 8.94
CA THR A 38 -6.84 -12.47 7.83
C THR A 38 -7.21 -11.76 6.55
N ALA A 39 -6.70 -12.24 5.42
CA ALA A 39 -7.05 -11.71 4.10
C ALA A 39 -8.54 -11.95 3.79
N VAL A 40 -9.20 -10.92 3.29
CA VAL A 40 -10.62 -10.92 2.89
C VAL A 40 -10.74 -10.28 1.52
N GLN A 41 -11.41 -10.97 0.60
CA GLN A 41 -11.65 -10.46 -0.75
C GLN A 41 -12.59 -9.26 -0.72
N VAL A 42 -12.20 -8.17 -1.38
CA VAL A 42 -13.00 -6.95 -1.53
C VAL A 42 -13.26 -6.58 -2.98
N GLY A 43 -12.40 -7.00 -3.91
CA GLY A 43 -12.54 -6.76 -5.34
C GLY A 43 -13.02 -8.01 -6.08
N VAL A 44 -13.90 -7.81 -7.09
CA VAL A 44 -14.39 -8.86 -7.98
C VAL A 44 -14.24 -8.44 -9.43
N ASP A 45 -14.03 -9.42 -10.30
CA ASP A 45 -14.09 -9.25 -11.76
C ASP A 45 -15.36 -9.95 -12.29
N PRO A 46 -16.35 -9.19 -12.75
CA PRO A 46 -17.60 -9.76 -13.28
C PRO A 46 -17.47 -10.15 -14.76
N PHE A 47 -16.33 -9.92 -15.40
CA PHE A 47 -16.14 -10.15 -16.83
C PHE A 47 -15.74 -11.60 -17.14
N SER A 48 -15.89 -11.93 -18.42
CA SER A 48 -15.42 -13.14 -19.08
C SER A 48 -14.92 -12.80 -20.48
N GLN A 49 -14.32 -13.75 -21.20
CA GLN A 49 -13.94 -13.57 -22.59
C GLN A 49 -15.12 -13.13 -23.49
N ALA A 50 -16.36 -13.49 -23.10
CA ALA A 50 -17.55 -13.10 -23.86
C ALA A 50 -17.99 -11.65 -23.59
N THR A 51 -17.70 -11.11 -22.42
CA THR A 51 -18.18 -9.79 -21.97
C THR A 51 -17.08 -8.71 -21.97
N CYS A 52 -15.80 -9.12 -22.00
CA CYS A 52 -14.67 -8.24 -22.29
C CYS A 52 -13.69 -8.94 -23.25
N ALA A 53 -14.00 -8.88 -24.53
CA ALA A 53 -13.15 -9.37 -25.62
C ALA A 53 -12.25 -8.23 -26.14
N ALA A 54 -11.16 -7.94 -25.46
CA ALA A 54 -10.15 -6.99 -25.93
C ALA A 54 -9.30 -7.58 -27.07
N SER A 55 -8.53 -6.75 -27.76
CA SER A 55 -7.61 -7.21 -28.81
C SER A 55 -6.46 -8.08 -28.27
N GLY A 56 -6.09 -7.94 -26.99
CA GLY A 56 -5.12 -8.78 -26.28
C GLY A 56 -5.78 -9.88 -25.45
N LEU A 57 -5.00 -10.87 -25.02
CA LEU A 57 -5.47 -11.89 -24.08
C LEU A 57 -5.90 -11.21 -22.77
N THR A 58 -7.08 -11.52 -22.28
CA THR A 58 -7.65 -10.93 -21.07
C THR A 58 -7.73 -11.99 -19.97
N ASN A 59 -7.17 -11.67 -18.81
CA ASN A 59 -7.22 -12.54 -17.64
C ASN A 59 -8.43 -12.15 -16.79
N HIS A 60 -9.49 -12.96 -16.82
CA HIS A 60 -10.68 -12.73 -16.02
C HIS A 60 -10.61 -13.44 -14.69
N GLN A 61 -11.26 -12.83 -13.69
CA GLN A 61 -11.05 -13.05 -12.27
C GLN A 61 -9.64 -12.60 -11.83
N ALA A 62 -9.07 -11.58 -12.54
CA ALA A 62 -7.74 -11.02 -12.27
C ALA A 62 -7.80 -9.49 -12.15
N ASN A 63 -7.65 -9.03 -10.92
CA ASN A 63 -7.60 -7.63 -10.54
C ASN A 63 -6.17 -7.29 -10.07
N VAL A 64 -5.68 -6.12 -10.42
CA VAL A 64 -4.30 -5.70 -10.13
C VAL A 64 -4.23 -4.20 -9.82
N GLU A 65 -3.09 -3.76 -9.29
CA GLU A 65 -2.77 -2.35 -9.03
C GLU A 65 -3.82 -1.64 -8.17
N PRO A 66 -4.03 -2.06 -6.92
CA PRO A 66 -4.92 -1.35 -6.04
C PRO A 66 -4.25 -0.14 -5.41
N ASP A 67 -4.99 0.97 -5.39
CA ASP A 67 -4.73 2.11 -4.49
C ASP A 67 -5.89 2.28 -3.51
N SER A 68 -5.64 2.92 -2.38
CA SER A 68 -6.65 3.22 -1.38
C SER A 68 -6.38 4.52 -0.64
N PHE A 69 -7.46 5.18 -0.24
CA PHE A 69 -7.41 6.34 0.64
C PHE A 69 -8.48 6.22 1.72
N SER A 70 -8.21 6.80 2.90
CA SER A 70 -9.15 6.81 4.02
C SER A 70 -9.49 8.22 4.48
N ASN A 71 -10.76 8.44 4.81
CA ASN A 71 -11.23 9.63 5.51
C ASN A 71 -12.24 9.22 6.60
N GLY A 72 -11.90 9.45 7.85
CA GLY A 72 -12.70 8.95 8.98
C GLY A 72 -12.79 7.42 8.96
N ALA A 73 -14.00 6.88 9.07
CA ALA A 73 -14.27 5.44 8.99
C ALA A 73 -14.44 4.93 7.55
N THR A 74 -14.42 5.83 6.56
CA THR A 74 -14.56 5.45 5.16
C THR A 74 -13.20 5.16 4.56
N ILE A 75 -13.06 4.00 3.92
CA ILE A 75 -11.90 3.58 3.13
C ILE A 75 -12.41 3.29 1.72
N VAL A 76 -11.83 3.93 0.72
CA VAL A 76 -12.12 3.67 -0.70
C VAL A 76 -10.88 3.08 -1.33
N ALA A 77 -11.04 1.99 -2.06
CA ALA A 77 -10.03 1.37 -2.89
C ALA A 77 -10.46 1.41 -4.37
N ALA A 78 -9.49 1.55 -5.27
CA ALA A 78 -9.69 1.43 -6.71
C ALA A 78 -8.64 0.49 -7.30
N TYR A 79 -8.99 -0.24 -8.38
CA TYR A 79 -8.13 -1.26 -8.95
C TYR A 79 -8.51 -1.57 -10.40
N GLN A 80 -7.59 -2.12 -11.16
CA GLN A 80 -7.86 -2.66 -12.49
C GLN A 80 -8.66 -3.95 -12.41
N VAL A 81 -9.65 -4.14 -13.30
CA VAL A 81 -10.53 -5.31 -13.36
C VAL A 81 -10.46 -5.96 -14.73
N GLY A 82 -10.09 -7.25 -14.77
CA GLY A 82 -9.90 -7.99 -16.03
C GLY A 82 -8.63 -7.55 -16.75
N ARG A 83 -7.46 -7.84 -16.16
CA ARG A 83 -6.15 -7.41 -16.69
C ARG A 83 -5.90 -7.95 -18.10
N ILE A 84 -5.58 -7.07 -19.06
CA ILE A 84 -5.27 -7.40 -20.43
C ILE A 84 -3.75 -7.57 -20.61
N TYR A 85 -3.33 -8.55 -21.38
CA TYR A 85 -1.93 -8.97 -21.54
C TYR A 85 -0.98 -7.82 -21.94
N ASP A 86 -1.36 -7.01 -22.92
CA ASP A 86 -0.52 -5.96 -23.52
C ASP A 86 -0.82 -4.55 -22.98
N GLY A 87 -1.55 -4.43 -21.88
CA GLY A 87 -1.76 -3.16 -21.16
C GLY A 87 -3.22 -2.88 -20.80
N GLY A 88 -3.43 -2.27 -19.65
CA GLY A 88 -4.74 -1.89 -19.15
C GLY A 88 -5.64 -3.07 -18.79
N ALA A 89 -6.90 -2.77 -18.54
CA ALA A 89 -7.92 -3.70 -18.08
C ALA A 89 -9.28 -3.37 -18.71
N CYS A 90 -10.24 -4.29 -18.56
CA CYS A 90 -11.62 -4.14 -19.05
C CYS A 90 -12.34 -2.95 -18.37
N ALA A 91 -12.02 -2.69 -17.11
CA ALA A 91 -12.61 -1.60 -16.34
C ALA A 91 -11.73 -1.22 -15.14
N ILE A 92 -12.11 -0.13 -14.48
CA ILE A 92 -11.66 0.20 -13.12
C ILE A 92 -12.77 -0.20 -12.17
N GLY A 93 -12.41 -1.00 -11.16
CA GLY A 93 -13.25 -1.34 -10.03
C GLY A 93 -13.01 -0.42 -8.86
N PHE A 94 -13.99 -0.35 -7.97
CA PHE A 94 -13.85 0.27 -6.66
C PHE A 94 -14.40 -0.64 -5.57
N SER A 95 -13.91 -0.45 -4.35
CA SER A 95 -14.47 -1.05 -3.14
C SER A 95 -14.47 -0.02 -2.03
N THR A 96 -15.60 0.13 -1.36
CA THR A 96 -15.80 1.13 -0.32
C THR A 96 -16.25 0.45 0.97
N SER A 97 -15.54 0.75 2.06
CA SER A 97 -15.98 0.49 3.42
C SER A 97 -16.33 1.80 4.10
N THR A 98 -17.44 1.85 4.81
CA THR A 98 -17.84 3.00 5.64
C THR A 98 -17.72 2.73 7.14
N ASN A 99 -17.06 1.63 7.51
CA ASN A 99 -16.95 1.15 8.89
C ASN A 99 -15.57 0.54 9.19
N ASN A 100 -14.51 1.27 8.82
CA ASN A 100 -13.11 0.89 9.08
C ASN A 100 -12.76 -0.52 8.55
N GLY A 101 -13.10 -0.82 7.30
CA GLY A 101 -12.72 -2.07 6.64
C GLY A 101 -13.48 -3.32 7.11
N VAL A 102 -14.54 -3.17 7.93
CA VAL A 102 -15.31 -4.32 8.42
C VAL A 102 -16.21 -4.92 7.32
N ASN A 103 -16.90 -4.07 6.58
CA ASN A 103 -17.72 -4.47 5.44
C ASN A 103 -17.40 -3.62 4.22
N TRP A 104 -17.51 -4.22 3.04
CA TRP A 104 -17.18 -3.60 1.78
C TRP A 104 -18.32 -3.70 0.77
N THR A 105 -18.52 -2.62 0.01
CA THR A 105 -19.38 -2.56 -1.18
C THR A 105 -18.48 -2.33 -2.38
N SER A 106 -18.60 -3.16 -3.41
CA SER A 106 -17.77 -3.07 -4.62
C SER A 106 -18.60 -2.86 -5.88
N GLY A 107 -17.99 -2.27 -6.90
CA GLY A 107 -18.60 -2.02 -8.19
C GLY A 107 -17.56 -1.65 -9.25
N LEU A 108 -18.05 -1.23 -10.41
CA LEU A 108 -17.22 -0.73 -11.52
C LEU A 108 -17.49 0.76 -11.71
N LEU A 109 -16.46 1.54 -12.04
CA LEU A 109 -16.63 2.95 -12.43
C LEU A 109 -17.44 3.02 -13.73
N PRO A 110 -18.55 3.79 -13.77
CA PRO A 110 -19.38 3.90 -14.95
C PRO A 110 -18.70 4.73 -16.05
N SER A 111 -19.09 4.54 -17.28
CA SER A 111 -18.81 5.41 -18.43
C SER A 111 -17.34 5.65 -18.76
N LEU A 112 -16.41 4.78 -18.30
CA LEU A 112 -15.01 4.81 -18.76
C LEU A 112 -14.81 3.94 -19.99
N THR A 113 -14.86 2.64 -19.85
CA THR A 113 -14.57 1.70 -20.94
C THR A 113 -15.84 1.21 -21.64
N LYS A 114 -15.71 0.81 -22.88
CA LYS A 114 -16.82 0.24 -23.71
C LYS A 114 -17.45 -1.01 -23.10
N TYR A 115 -16.84 -1.61 -22.09
CA TYR A 115 -17.34 -2.80 -21.39
C TYR A 115 -18.27 -2.45 -20.20
N VAL A 116 -18.30 -1.16 -19.82
CA VAL A 116 -19.21 -0.66 -18.78
C VAL A 116 -20.16 0.37 -19.40
N ALA A 117 -21.44 0.31 -19.02
CA ALA A 117 -22.49 1.14 -19.62
C ALA A 117 -22.10 2.63 -19.70
N GLY A 118 -22.25 3.22 -20.89
CA GLY A 118 -21.97 4.62 -21.16
C GLY A 118 -20.50 4.93 -21.49
N GLY A 119 -19.59 3.96 -21.39
CA GLY A 119 -18.18 4.16 -21.68
C GLY A 119 -17.81 4.03 -23.16
N ALA A 120 -16.70 4.63 -23.55
CA ALA A 120 -16.26 4.68 -24.95
C ALA A 120 -14.84 4.19 -25.18
N TRP A 121 -13.99 4.17 -24.15
CA TRP A 121 -12.58 3.84 -24.28
C TRP A 121 -12.36 2.32 -24.37
N ASP A 122 -11.28 1.93 -25.03
CA ASP A 122 -10.99 0.50 -25.20
C ASP A 122 -10.58 -0.16 -23.89
N ARG A 123 -9.80 0.53 -23.07
CA ARG A 123 -9.28 0.01 -21.79
C ARG A 123 -9.11 1.15 -20.78
N ALA A 124 -8.95 0.78 -19.49
CA ALA A 124 -8.55 1.69 -18.42
C ALA A 124 -7.47 1.07 -17.53
N THR A 125 -6.66 1.91 -16.87
CA THR A 125 -5.53 1.50 -16.04
C THR A 125 -5.21 2.54 -14.97
N ASP A 126 -4.22 2.24 -14.12
CA ASP A 126 -3.58 3.11 -13.12
C ASP A 126 -4.58 3.93 -12.28
N PRO A 127 -5.52 3.28 -11.57
CA PRO A 127 -6.43 4.01 -10.69
C PRO A 127 -5.70 4.48 -9.43
N ALA A 128 -5.98 5.73 -9.04
CA ALA A 128 -5.54 6.28 -7.76
C ALA A 128 -6.68 7.03 -7.08
N VAL A 129 -6.72 7.00 -5.73
CA VAL A 129 -7.84 7.48 -4.93
C VAL A 129 -7.45 8.70 -4.11
N ALA A 130 -8.30 9.72 -4.09
CA ALA A 130 -8.18 10.86 -3.19
C ALA A 130 -9.54 11.23 -2.58
N TYR A 131 -9.48 11.98 -1.49
CA TYR A 131 -10.62 12.65 -0.88
C TYR A 131 -10.33 14.14 -0.79
N ASP A 132 -11.30 14.96 -1.15
CA ASP A 132 -11.27 16.39 -0.96
C ASP A 132 -12.20 16.76 0.22
N ALA A 133 -11.59 17.25 1.29
CA ALA A 133 -12.29 17.58 2.52
C ALA A 133 -13.07 18.90 2.42
N GLN A 134 -12.68 19.83 1.54
CA GLN A 134 -13.36 21.08 1.35
C GLN A 134 -14.73 20.87 0.68
N ASP A 135 -14.76 20.08 -0.38
CA ASP A 135 -15.96 19.81 -1.17
C ASP A 135 -16.69 18.54 -0.73
N ASN A 136 -16.11 17.77 0.22
CA ASN A 136 -16.63 16.51 0.70
C ASN A 136 -16.89 15.52 -0.44
N VAL A 137 -15.91 15.33 -1.32
CA VAL A 137 -16.00 14.44 -2.47
C VAL A 137 -14.85 13.42 -2.49
N TRP A 138 -15.15 12.23 -2.96
CA TRP A 138 -14.16 11.21 -3.30
C TRP A 138 -13.83 11.29 -4.78
N LEU A 139 -12.56 11.10 -5.11
CA LEU A 139 -12.05 11.17 -6.47
C LEU A 139 -11.29 9.88 -6.77
N ILE A 140 -11.50 9.33 -7.98
CA ILE A 140 -10.65 8.29 -8.56
C ILE A 140 -10.12 8.82 -9.88
N SER A 141 -8.81 9.03 -9.96
CA SER A 141 -8.09 9.30 -11.20
C SER A 141 -7.86 7.98 -11.94
N SER A 142 -7.98 7.97 -13.26
CA SER A 142 -7.78 6.79 -14.11
C SER A 142 -7.24 7.20 -15.45
N LEU A 143 -6.33 6.40 -15.98
CA LEU A 143 -5.83 6.50 -17.35
C LEU A 143 -6.69 5.66 -18.28
N VAL A 144 -7.05 6.18 -19.46
CA VAL A 144 -7.74 5.43 -20.49
C VAL A 144 -6.84 5.19 -21.71
N LEU A 145 -7.01 4.03 -22.34
CA LEU A 145 -6.19 3.60 -23.47
C LEU A 145 -7.04 3.33 -24.70
N GLN A 146 -6.40 3.49 -25.86
CA GLN A 146 -6.92 3.04 -27.15
C GLN A 146 -6.12 1.86 -27.69
N GLU A 147 -6.77 1.00 -28.50
CA GLU A 147 -6.15 -0.14 -29.18
C GLU A 147 -5.76 0.19 -30.62
N ALA A 148 -6.45 1.14 -31.24
CA ALA A 148 -6.20 1.53 -32.63
C ALA A 148 -4.81 2.16 -32.79
N GLY A 149 -3.99 1.60 -33.67
CA GLY A 149 -2.61 2.03 -33.92
C GLY A 149 -1.60 1.60 -32.86
N GLY A 150 -1.96 0.61 -32.04
CA GLY A 150 -1.19 0.10 -30.90
C GLY A 150 -1.75 0.58 -29.57
N VAL A 151 -1.61 -0.27 -28.55
CA VAL A 151 -2.09 0.06 -27.20
C VAL A 151 -1.27 1.20 -26.61
N LYS A 152 -1.95 2.29 -26.25
CA LYS A 152 -1.32 3.45 -25.61
C LYS A 152 -2.30 4.24 -24.77
N GLY A 153 -1.80 4.95 -23.76
CA GLY A 153 -2.53 5.97 -23.00
C GLY A 153 -2.97 7.12 -23.91
N VAL A 154 -4.15 7.67 -23.68
CA VAL A 154 -4.70 8.77 -24.48
C VAL A 154 -5.28 9.92 -23.66
N ALA A 155 -5.74 9.65 -22.45
CA ALA A 155 -6.28 10.70 -21.58
C ALA A 155 -6.33 10.24 -20.12
N ILE A 156 -6.31 11.22 -19.23
CA ILE A 156 -6.57 11.06 -17.79
C ILE A 156 -8.00 11.54 -17.52
N TYR A 157 -8.74 10.76 -16.76
CA TYR A 157 -10.09 11.08 -16.28
C TYR A 157 -10.18 10.99 -14.77
N THR A 158 -11.04 11.80 -14.18
CA THR A 158 -11.38 11.75 -12.76
C THR A 158 -12.86 11.42 -12.58
N SER A 159 -13.16 10.34 -11.90
CA SER A 159 -14.51 10.00 -11.44
C SER A 159 -14.76 10.60 -10.06
N ARG A 160 -15.98 11.11 -9.81
CA ARG A 160 -16.37 11.77 -8.56
C ARG A 160 -17.49 11.00 -7.86
N SER A 161 -17.43 10.96 -6.52
CA SER A 161 -18.49 10.45 -5.66
C SER A 161 -18.80 11.47 -4.55
N THR A 162 -20.06 11.75 -4.32
CA THR A 162 -20.55 12.68 -3.28
C THR A 162 -21.33 11.96 -2.17
N ASP A 163 -21.34 10.64 -2.17
CA ASP A 163 -22.08 9.79 -1.23
C ASP A 163 -21.16 8.86 -0.42
N GLY A 164 -19.89 9.27 -0.24
CA GLY A 164 -18.93 8.48 0.53
C GLY A 164 -18.23 7.38 -0.26
N GLY A 165 -18.16 7.49 -1.59
CA GLY A 165 -17.51 6.49 -2.46
C GLY A 165 -18.41 5.29 -2.80
N LEU A 166 -19.71 5.38 -2.53
CA LEU A 166 -20.65 4.27 -2.77
C LEU A 166 -21.17 4.26 -4.21
N THR A 167 -21.38 5.44 -4.81
CA THR A 167 -21.71 5.58 -6.23
C THR A 167 -20.84 6.64 -6.90
N TRP A 168 -20.63 6.49 -8.19
CA TRP A 168 -19.70 7.32 -8.97
C TRP A 168 -20.40 7.94 -10.18
N GLY A 169 -20.11 9.21 -10.42
CA GLY A 169 -20.63 9.97 -11.56
C GLY A 169 -19.89 9.66 -12.87
N THR A 170 -20.37 10.27 -13.94
CA THR A 170 -19.68 10.26 -15.23
C THR A 170 -18.27 10.86 -15.10
N PRO A 171 -17.23 10.20 -15.64
CA PRO A 171 -15.85 10.67 -15.53
C PRO A 171 -15.67 12.05 -16.17
N ILE A 172 -14.88 12.89 -15.54
CA ILE A 172 -14.53 14.24 -15.98
C ILE A 172 -13.14 14.19 -16.61
N LEU A 173 -12.99 14.79 -17.78
CA LEU A 173 -11.71 14.86 -18.47
C LEU A 173 -10.72 15.71 -17.66
N THR A 174 -9.61 15.10 -17.26
CA THR A 174 -8.51 15.78 -16.57
C THR A 174 -7.48 16.29 -17.59
N ASN A 175 -7.03 15.43 -18.49
CA ASN A 175 -6.06 15.77 -19.54
C ASN A 175 -6.21 14.87 -20.75
N ASN A 176 -6.01 15.42 -21.96
CA ASN A 176 -5.92 14.68 -23.22
C ASN A 176 -4.90 15.30 -24.19
N THR A 177 -3.94 16.06 -23.68
CA THR A 177 -2.94 16.75 -24.51
C THR A 177 -1.59 16.05 -24.55
N SER A 178 -1.34 15.08 -23.64
CA SER A 178 -0.15 14.27 -23.63
C SER A 178 -0.12 13.29 -24.82
N ILE A 179 1.06 12.88 -25.25
CA ILE A 179 1.25 11.98 -26.40
C ILE A 179 0.88 10.54 -26.04
N SER A 180 1.31 10.08 -24.87
CA SER A 180 1.03 8.76 -24.31
C SER A 180 1.18 8.81 -22.80
N PRO A 181 0.17 9.34 -22.06
CA PRO A 181 0.24 9.42 -20.59
C PRO A 181 0.30 8.02 -19.98
N ASP A 182 1.02 7.91 -18.84
CA ASP A 182 1.20 6.69 -18.05
C ASP A 182 1.31 7.04 -16.56
N LYS A 183 1.08 6.06 -15.69
CA LYS A 183 1.33 6.11 -14.23
C LYS A 183 0.73 7.33 -13.49
N ASN A 184 -0.54 7.65 -13.72
CA ASN A 184 -1.19 8.77 -13.03
C ASN A 184 -1.44 8.49 -11.54
N TRP A 185 -1.34 9.55 -10.73
CA TRP A 185 -1.69 9.55 -9.29
C TRP A 185 -2.42 10.83 -8.90
N ILE A 186 -3.21 10.81 -7.80
CA ILE A 186 -4.00 11.96 -7.35
C ILE A 186 -3.88 12.17 -5.84
N VAL A 187 -3.87 13.44 -5.42
CA VAL A 187 -3.96 13.85 -4.01
C VAL A 187 -4.74 15.15 -3.90
N CYS A 188 -5.40 15.41 -2.75
CA CYS A 188 -6.01 16.70 -2.44
C CYS A 188 -5.40 17.32 -1.17
N ASP A 189 -5.39 18.65 -1.09
CA ASP A 189 -5.01 19.39 0.11
C ASP A 189 -6.17 19.39 1.10
N ASN A 190 -6.05 18.57 2.13
CA ASN A 190 -7.07 18.37 3.16
C ASN A 190 -6.80 19.18 4.44
N THR A 191 -5.84 20.10 4.44
CA THR A 191 -5.51 20.91 5.60
C THR A 191 -6.28 22.22 5.58
N ALA A 192 -7.29 22.38 6.42
CA ALA A 192 -8.18 23.56 6.45
C ALA A 192 -7.46 24.89 6.67
N THR A 193 -6.22 24.90 7.17
CA THR A 193 -5.40 26.11 7.36
C THR A 193 -4.42 26.36 6.21
N SER A 194 -4.36 25.46 5.23
CA SER A 194 -3.55 25.63 4.03
C SER A 194 -4.09 26.77 3.15
N PRO A 195 -3.23 27.56 2.49
CA PRO A 195 -3.67 28.54 1.50
C PRO A 195 -4.29 27.89 0.24
N PHE A 196 -4.13 26.58 0.06
CA PHE A 196 -4.60 25.82 -1.09
C PHE A 196 -5.59 24.71 -0.69
N TYR A 197 -6.25 24.85 0.48
CA TYR A 197 -7.24 23.90 0.95
C TYR A 197 -8.31 23.62 -0.11
N GLY A 198 -8.54 22.32 -0.42
CA GLY A 198 -9.45 21.86 -1.45
C GLY A 198 -8.84 21.78 -2.87
N ASN A 199 -7.60 22.25 -3.08
CA ASN A 199 -6.94 21.97 -4.34
C ASN A 199 -6.63 20.47 -4.44
N CYS A 200 -6.95 19.88 -5.60
CA CYS A 200 -6.58 18.52 -5.94
C CYS A 200 -5.56 18.53 -7.08
N TYR A 201 -4.58 17.64 -7.00
CA TYR A 201 -3.45 17.57 -7.92
C TYR A 201 -3.38 16.17 -8.51
N THR A 202 -3.37 16.07 -9.84
CA THR A 202 -3.13 14.79 -10.56
C THR A 202 -1.78 14.87 -11.24
N GLU A 203 -0.93 13.88 -10.97
CA GLU A 203 0.39 13.68 -11.57
C GLU A 203 0.30 12.54 -12.60
N TRP A 204 1.11 12.60 -13.67
CA TRP A 204 1.39 11.50 -14.59
C TRP A 204 2.70 11.75 -15.32
N ASP A 205 3.23 10.73 -15.96
CA ASP A 205 4.30 10.90 -16.94
C ASP A 205 3.81 10.71 -18.38
N ASP A 206 4.34 11.51 -19.30
CA ASP A 206 4.09 11.34 -20.73
C ASP A 206 5.19 10.46 -21.35
N ASN A 207 4.92 9.16 -21.43
CA ASN A 207 5.82 8.18 -22.04
C ASN A 207 6.18 8.54 -23.48
N GLY A 208 5.25 9.11 -24.25
CA GLY A 208 5.49 9.61 -25.61
C GLY A 208 6.46 10.80 -25.69
N ALA A 209 6.73 11.46 -24.56
CA ALA A 209 7.65 12.58 -24.45
C ALA A 209 8.87 12.28 -23.53
N GLY A 210 9.28 11.02 -23.44
CA GLY A 210 10.41 10.58 -22.63
C GLY A 210 10.11 10.52 -21.14
N ASN A 211 8.90 10.10 -20.79
CA ASN A 211 8.37 10.06 -19.44
C ASN A 211 8.36 11.43 -18.75
N ARG A 212 8.11 12.47 -19.54
CA ARG A 212 8.08 13.84 -19.01
C ARG A 212 6.98 13.96 -17.96
N MET A 213 7.35 14.45 -16.76
CA MET A 213 6.43 14.76 -15.69
C MET A 213 5.40 15.81 -16.13
N GLU A 214 4.14 15.53 -15.88
CA GLU A 214 3.02 16.45 -16.09
C GLU A 214 2.10 16.43 -14.85
N MET A 215 1.54 17.61 -14.53
CA MET A 215 0.64 17.79 -13.41
C MET A 215 -0.52 18.70 -13.81
N SER A 216 -1.72 18.38 -13.32
CA SER A 216 -2.90 19.24 -13.43
C SER A 216 -3.52 19.49 -12.07
N THR A 217 -4.11 20.69 -11.88
CA THR A 217 -4.74 21.11 -10.62
C THR A 217 -6.21 21.38 -10.84
N SER A 218 -7.05 20.90 -9.91
CA SER A 218 -8.45 21.30 -9.76
C SER A 218 -8.62 22.10 -8.47
N THR A 219 -9.48 23.12 -8.50
CA THR A 219 -9.81 23.98 -7.34
C THR A 219 -11.31 23.98 -7.03
N ASP A 220 -12.05 23.00 -7.54
CA ASP A 220 -13.51 22.91 -7.47
C ASP A 220 -13.99 21.46 -7.23
N GLY A 221 -13.23 20.70 -6.46
CA GLY A 221 -13.55 19.33 -6.13
C GLY A 221 -13.52 18.39 -7.34
N GLY A 222 -12.64 18.62 -8.31
CA GLY A 222 -12.48 17.78 -9.50
C GLY A 222 -13.54 17.99 -10.57
N LEU A 223 -14.31 19.09 -10.54
CA LEU A 223 -15.30 19.42 -11.57
C LEU A 223 -14.63 19.97 -12.83
N THR A 224 -13.54 20.73 -12.66
CA THR A 224 -12.71 21.21 -13.77
C THR A 224 -11.23 21.05 -13.43
N TRP A 225 -10.40 20.90 -14.46
CA TRP A 225 -8.96 20.72 -14.35
C TRP A 225 -8.21 21.73 -15.19
N GLY A 226 -7.16 22.33 -14.62
CA GLY A 226 -6.28 23.27 -15.30
C GLY A 226 -5.45 22.59 -16.40
N ALA A 227 -4.82 23.41 -17.26
CA ALA A 227 -3.85 22.91 -18.22
C ALA A 227 -2.68 22.23 -17.51
N ALA A 228 -2.13 21.18 -18.13
CA ALA A 228 -0.97 20.50 -17.58
C ALA A 228 0.25 21.43 -17.49
N THR A 229 0.95 21.35 -16.37
CA THR A 229 2.22 22.03 -16.09
C THR A 229 3.34 21.01 -15.92
N THR A 230 4.60 21.37 -16.16
CA THR A 230 5.74 20.46 -16.14
C THR A 230 7.02 21.15 -15.68
N ASN A 231 7.96 20.39 -15.11
CA ASN A 231 9.35 20.82 -14.91
C ASN A 231 10.32 20.23 -15.97
N ASN A 232 9.79 19.55 -16.98
CA ASN A 232 10.53 18.89 -18.06
C ASN A 232 11.47 17.74 -17.61
N THR A 233 11.27 17.16 -16.43
CA THR A 233 12.06 16.01 -15.97
C THR A 233 11.36 14.71 -16.37
N GLY A 234 12.14 13.70 -16.79
CA GLY A 234 11.65 12.34 -17.02
C GLY A 234 11.54 11.58 -15.69
N ILE A 235 10.33 11.13 -15.38
CA ILE A 235 9.99 10.39 -14.15
C ILE A 235 9.13 9.16 -14.47
N ILE A 236 8.86 8.34 -13.47
CA ILE A 236 7.84 7.28 -13.49
C ILE A 236 7.33 7.00 -12.07
N GLY A 237 6.03 6.78 -11.94
CA GLY A 237 5.39 6.37 -10.69
C GLY A 237 5.49 7.40 -9.57
N GLY A 238 5.20 8.66 -9.85
CA GLY A 238 5.11 9.71 -8.84
C GLY A 238 3.92 9.49 -7.91
N GLN A 239 4.15 9.70 -6.59
CA GLN A 239 3.10 9.64 -5.57
C GLN A 239 3.03 10.97 -4.81
N PRO A 240 2.20 11.92 -5.24
CA PRO A 240 2.07 13.23 -4.61
C PRO A 240 1.46 13.13 -3.21
N VAL A 241 2.01 13.92 -2.28
CA VAL A 241 1.47 14.16 -0.94
C VAL A 241 1.42 15.67 -0.68
N VAL A 242 0.53 16.13 0.20
CA VAL A 242 0.41 17.56 0.52
C VAL A 242 0.71 17.81 2.00
N ALA A 243 1.67 18.67 2.25
CA ALA A 243 2.05 19.11 3.59
C ALA A 243 1.03 20.09 4.18
N PRO A 244 0.91 20.24 5.52
CA PRO A 244 -0.04 21.14 6.16
C PRO A 244 0.07 22.62 5.78
N ASN A 245 1.20 23.04 5.22
CA ASN A 245 1.40 24.39 4.70
C ASN A 245 1.00 24.55 3.23
N GLY A 246 0.41 23.53 2.59
CA GLY A 246 0.00 23.53 1.20
C GLY A 246 1.11 23.16 0.20
N THR A 247 2.32 22.84 0.66
CA THR A 247 3.37 22.36 -0.23
C THR A 247 3.01 20.97 -0.76
N VAL A 248 2.93 20.82 -2.06
CA VAL A 248 2.82 19.52 -2.72
C VAL A 248 4.21 18.94 -2.90
N ILE A 249 4.46 17.72 -2.45
CA ILE A 249 5.73 17.02 -2.61
C ILE A 249 5.44 15.72 -3.36
N VAL A 250 6.21 15.43 -4.40
CA VAL A 250 6.01 14.26 -5.27
C VAL A 250 7.27 13.40 -5.27
N PRO A 251 7.37 12.40 -4.37
CA PRO A 251 8.35 11.35 -4.51
C PRO A 251 8.10 10.53 -5.77
N THR A 252 9.17 10.19 -6.51
CA THR A 252 9.08 9.52 -7.81
C THR A 252 10.36 8.75 -8.11
N ALA A 253 10.31 7.76 -8.99
CA ALA A 253 11.49 7.24 -9.65
C ALA A 253 11.84 8.10 -10.88
N ASN A 254 13.10 8.10 -11.31
CA ASN A 254 13.45 8.66 -12.60
C ASN A 254 13.00 7.70 -13.72
N ALA A 255 12.86 8.19 -14.95
CA ALA A 255 12.35 7.45 -16.10
C ALA A 255 13.06 6.10 -16.39
N ASN A 256 14.26 5.89 -15.87
CA ASN A 256 15.03 4.64 -16.03
C ASN A 256 15.00 3.76 -14.75
N GLU A 257 14.24 4.12 -13.72
CA GLU A 257 14.14 3.40 -12.44
C GLU A 257 15.50 3.15 -11.75
N THR A 258 16.43 4.09 -11.89
CA THR A 258 17.79 4.00 -11.32
C THR A 258 17.99 4.92 -10.11
N ALA A 259 17.05 5.80 -9.83
CA ALA A 259 17.08 6.71 -8.70
C ALA A 259 15.67 7.06 -8.22
N ILE A 260 15.51 7.18 -6.90
CA ILE A 260 14.37 7.83 -6.27
C ILE A 260 14.72 9.29 -6.04
N GLY A 261 13.79 10.17 -6.36
CA GLY A 261 13.87 11.61 -6.14
C GLY A 261 12.53 12.18 -5.70
N ALA A 262 12.50 13.49 -5.50
CA ALA A 262 11.26 14.23 -5.26
C ALA A 262 11.35 15.62 -5.87
N PHE A 263 10.22 16.15 -6.31
CA PHE A 263 10.02 17.55 -6.69
C PHE A 263 8.84 18.13 -5.91
N ASN A 264 8.66 19.44 -5.94
CA ASN A 264 7.61 20.07 -5.16
C ASN A 264 7.02 21.31 -5.85
N SER A 265 5.83 21.72 -5.35
CA SER A 265 5.22 23.02 -5.60
C SER A 265 4.88 23.67 -4.27
N THR A 266 5.15 24.98 -4.13
CA THR A 266 4.79 25.80 -2.98
C THR A 266 3.76 26.88 -3.33
N ASP A 267 3.23 26.86 -4.55
CA ASP A 267 2.35 27.87 -5.14
C ASP A 267 1.04 27.25 -5.67
N GLY A 268 0.58 26.15 -5.06
CA GLY A 268 -0.69 25.50 -5.40
C GLY A 268 -0.68 24.80 -6.76
N GLY A 269 0.47 24.28 -7.21
CA GLY A 269 0.61 23.55 -8.47
C GLY A 269 0.84 24.45 -9.69
N ALA A 270 1.05 25.77 -9.49
CA ALA A 270 1.33 26.68 -10.60
C ALA A 270 2.73 26.45 -11.21
N THR A 271 3.73 26.15 -10.36
CA THR A 271 5.09 25.81 -10.79
C THR A 271 5.66 24.62 -10.00
N TRP A 272 6.63 23.92 -10.61
CA TRP A 272 7.25 22.73 -10.05
C TRP A 272 8.77 22.87 -10.02
N SER A 273 9.38 22.49 -8.89
CA SER A 273 10.83 22.51 -8.72
C SER A 273 11.52 21.45 -9.59
N ALA A 274 12.84 21.59 -9.77
CA ALA A 274 13.66 20.48 -10.25
C ALA A 274 13.61 19.29 -9.27
N VAL A 275 13.83 18.08 -9.79
CA VAL A 275 13.89 16.86 -8.96
C VAL A 275 15.15 16.87 -8.09
N THR A 276 14.99 16.72 -6.79
CA THR A 276 16.04 16.44 -5.82
C THR A 276 16.20 14.94 -5.67
N THR A 277 17.39 14.40 -5.89
CA THR A 277 17.66 12.96 -5.71
C THR A 277 17.64 12.58 -4.23
N ILE A 278 16.85 11.57 -3.88
CA ILE A 278 16.83 10.95 -2.54
C ILE A 278 17.93 9.87 -2.48
N ALA A 279 17.92 8.94 -3.44
CA ALA A 279 18.90 7.86 -3.51
C ALA A 279 18.99 7.26 -4.92
N THR A 280 20.15 6.71 -5.27
CA THR A 280 20.25 5.76 -6.38
C THR A 280 19.61 4.43 -5.98
N ILE A 281 19.04 3.71 -6.92
CA ILE A 281 18.42 2.39 -6.69
C ILE A 281 19.43 1.28 -6.99
N ARG A 282 19.37 0.20 -6.20
CA ARG A 282 19.95 -1.10 -6.53
C ARG A 282 18.83 -2.12 -6.49
N HIS A 283 18.60 -2.80 -7.57
CA HIS A 283 17.45 -3.70 -7.72
C HIS A 283 17.89 -5.09 -8.15
N HIS A 284 17.24 -6.11 -7.57
CA HIS A 284 17.38 -7.53 -7.93
C HIS A 284 16.08 -7.99 -8.57
N THR A 285 16.15 -8.62 -9.72
CA THR A 285 14.96 -9.18 -10.38
C THR A 285 14.38 -10.33 -9.56
N VAL A 286 13.15 -10.20 -9.12
CA VAL A 286 12.42 -11.21 -8.35
C VAL A 286 12.16 -12.46 -9.21
N ALA A 287 12.23 -13.63 -8.60
CA ALA A 287 12.03 -14.90 -9.29
C ALA A 287 10.59 -15.11 -9.78
N GLY A 288 10.38 -16.10 -10.63
CA GLY A 288 9.04 -16.49 -11.11
C GLY A 288 8.48 -15.63 -12.24
N GLY A 289 9.31 -14.77 -12.83
CA GLY A 289 8.91 -13.89 -13.93
C GLY A 289 7.88 -12.84 -13.49
N LEU A 290 7.92 -12.46 -12.23
CA LEU A 290 7.05 -11.41 -11.68
C LEU A 290 7.48 -10.05 -12.24
N ARG A 291 6.52 -9.28 -12.74
CA ARG A 291 6.69 -7.85 -13.02
C ARG A 291 6.73 -7.12 -11.70
N GLU A 292 7.87 -6.54 -11.41
CA GLU A 292 8.12 -5.83 -10.18
C GLU A 292 9.22 -4.80 -10.45
N GLY A 293 8.89 -3.53 -10.31
CA GLY A 293 9.80 -2.40 -10.43
C GLY A 293 10.01 -1.75 -9.07
N PRO A 294 11.12 -1.01 -8.87
CA PRO A 294 11.44 -0.34 -7.61
C PRO A 294 10.70 1.01 -7.48
N LEU A 295 9.42 1.08 -7.84
CA LEU A 295 8.63 2.29 -7.70
C LEU A 295 8.47 2.66 -6.22
N PRO A 296 8.46 3.97 -5.87
CA PRO A 296 8.27 4.40 -4.49
C PRO A 296 6.83 4.28 -4.05
N SER A 297 6.63 4.01 -2.75
CA SER A 297 5.39 4.29 -2.04
C SER A 297 5.64 5.43 -1.06
N ALA A 298 4.78 6.45 -1.06
CA ALA A 298 5.01 7.67 -0.30
C ALA A 298 3.77 8.11 0.48
N GLU A 299 3.99 8.54 1.73
CA GLU A 299 2.97 9.06 2.62
C GLU A 299 3.51 10.20 3.49
N ILE A 300 2.60 10.94 4.14
CA ILE A 300 2.94 12.12 4.93
C ILE A 300 2.26 12.10 6.30
N ASP A 301 2.94 12.55 7.35
CA ASP A 301 2.37 12.67 8.68
C ASP A 301 1.69 14.02 8.92
N GLY A 302 0.98 14.16 10.05
CA GLY A 302 0.27 15.39 10.43
C GLY A 302 1.17 16.62 10.65
N SER A 303 2.50 16.47 10.68
CA SER A 303 3.45 17.59 10.76
C SER A 303 4.10 17.93 9.41
N GLY A 304 3.83 17.17 8.36
CA GLY A 304 4.38 17.39 7.02
C GLY A 304 5.70 16.67 6.76
N VAL A 305 6.08 15.68 7.58
CA VAL A 305 7.20 14.79 7.27
C VAL A 305 6.75 13.75 6.25
N VAL A 306 7.41 13.70 5.11
CA VAL A 306 7.17 12.73 4.05
C VAL A 306 8.02 11.49 4.28
N TYR A 307 7.42 10.33 4.13
CA TYR A 307 8.02 9.02 4.24
C TYR A 307 7.97 8.34 2.88
N VAL A 308 9.09 7.75 2.46
CA VAL A 308 9.21 7.07 1.16
C VAL A 308 9.84 5.70 1.35
N ALA A 309 9.17 4.67 0.86
CA ALA A 309 9.68 3.29 0.86
C ALA A 309 9.76 2.76 -0.58
N TRP A 310 10.77 1.96 -0.87
CA TRP A 310 10.94 1.33 -2.19
C TRP A 310 11.71 0.02 -2.10
N THR A 311 11.63 -0.79 -3.13
CA THR A 311 12.38 -2.05 -3.27
C THR A 311 13.85 -1.77 -3.59
N ASP A 312 14.79 -2.32 -2.80
CA ASP A 312 16.23 -2.08 -3.00
C ASP A 312 17.09 -3.19 -2.38
N CYS A 313 18.16 -3.59 -3.04
CA CYS A 313 19.06 -4.63 -2.55
C CYS A 313 20.37 -4.12 -1.92
N ARG A 314 20.49 -2.81 -1.61
CA ARG A 314 21.74 -2.17 -1.17
C ARG A 314 22.32 -2.75 0.11
N PHE A 315 21.49 -3.25 1.00
CA PHE A 315 21.91 -3.83 2.28
C PHE A 315 22.25 -5.32 2.16
N ILE A 316 21.85 -5.96 1.07
CA ILE A 316 22.09 -7.40 0.84
C ILE A 316 23.40 -7.60 0.07
N ARG A 317 24.28 -8.42 0.63
CA ARG A 317 25.59 -8.70 0.02
C ARG A 317 25.43 -9.29 -1.38
N GLY A 318 26.00 -8.58 -2.36
CA GLY A 318 25.97 -8.99 -3.76
C GLY A 318 24.62 -8.84 -4.44
N CYS A 319 23.67 -8.08 -3.85
CA CYS A 319 22.36 -7.79 -4.41
C CYS A 319 21.65 -9.08 -4.85
N LYS A 320 21.56 -10.06 -3.96
CA LYS A 320 21.03 -11.41 -4.27
C LYS A 320 19.53 -11.56 -3.98
N ALA A 321 18.96 -10.62 -3.27
CA ALA A 321 17.54 -10.48 -2.96
C ALA A 321 17.25 -8.99 -2.74
N ASN A 322 15.99 -8.61 -2.73
CA ASN A 322 15.54 -7.26 -2.41
C ASN A 322 15.05 -7.17 -0.97
N ASP A 323 15.27 -6.01 -0.36
CA ASP A 323 14.58 -5.56 0.84
C ASP A 323 13.72 -4.35 0.53
N ILE A 324 12.88 -3.94 1.47
CA ILE A 324 12.25 -2.64 1.44
C ILE A 324 13.12 -1.69 2.26
N VAL A 325 13.50 -0.59 1.62
CA VAL A 325 14.26 0.47 2.24
C VAL A 325 13.42 1.74 2.38
N PHE A 326 13.89 2.65 3.21
CA PHE A 326 13.09 3.75 3.71
C PHE A 326 13.92 5.01 3.86
N SER A 327 13.32 6.15 3.54
CA SER A 327 13.86 7.49 3.81
C SER A 327 12.72 8.43 4.20
N LYS A 328 13.03 9.48 4.95
CA LYS A 328 12.06 10.53 5.31
C LYS A 328 12.61 11.92 5.05
N SER A 329 11.71 12.85 4.77
CA SER A 329 12.11 14.25 4.56
C SER A 329 12.61 14.88 5.87
N ASN A 330 13.64 15.72 5.74
CA ASN A 330 14.21 16.50 6.84
C ASN A 330 13.69 17.94 6.86
N ASN A 331 12.84 18.31 5.89
CA ASN A 331 12.23 19.63 5.79
C ASN A 331 10.83 19.54 5.14
N ALA A 332 10.05 20.59 5.30
CA ALA A 332 8.66 20.66 4.84
C ALA A 332 8.50 20.83 3.31
N THR A 333 9.59 20.92 2.56
CA THR A 333 9.58 21.07 1.10
C THR A 333 10.06 19.84 0.35
N GLY A 334 10.46 18.78 1.06
CA GLY A 334 10.96 17.55 0.43
C GLY A 334 12.26 17.73 -0.37
N THR A 335 13.08 18.74 -0.03
CA THR A 335 14.37 19.01 -0.68
C THR A 335 15.57 18.47 0.08
N ALA A 336 15.37 17.95 1.29
CA ALA A 336 16.40 17.32 2.10
C ALA A 336 15.84 16.04 2.74
N TRP A 337 16.62 14.95 2.67
CA TRP A 337 16.17 13.61 3.05
C TRP A 337 17.15 12.94 4.02
N SER A 338 16.65 12.05 4.84
CA SER A 338 17.47 11.21 5.71
C SER A 338 18.32 10.23 4.89
N ALA A 339 19.38 9.72 5.49
CA ALA A 339 20.05 8.55 4.93
C ALA A 339 19.02 7.39 4.77
N VAL A 340 19.20 6.60 3.72
CA VAL A 340 18.38 5.42 3.48
C VAL A 340 18.64 4.38 4.56
N THR A 341 17.58 3.85 5.14
CA THR A 341 17.62 2.79 6.15
C THR A 341 16.94 1.52 5.67
N HIS A 342 17.36 0.39 6.20
CA HIS A 342 16.72 -0.90 6.02
C HIS A 342 15.49 -0.99 6.94
N ILE A 343 14.35 -1.45 6.42
CA ILE A 343 13.23 -1.86 7.27
C ILE A 343 13.49 -3.29 7.71
N PRO A 344 13.66 -3.55 9.01
CA PRO A 344 14.14 -4.85 9.50
C PRO A 344 13.02 -5.90 9.52
N ILE A 345 12.49 -6.24 8.34
CA ILE A 345 11.48 -7.29 8.17
C ILE A 345 12.09 -8.63 8.56
N ASP A 346 13.28 -8.90 8.06
CA ASP A 346 14.06 -10.09 8.40
C ASP A 346 15.57 -9.80 8.42
N GLY A 347 16.40 -10.85 8.52
CA GLY A 347 17.85 -10.70 8.44
C GLY A 347 18.33 -10.45 7.01
N ILE A 348 19.26 -9.51 6.81
CA ILE A 348 19.83 -9.14 5.50
C ILE A 348 20.47 -10.29 4.70
N SER A 349 20.51 -11.49 5.23
CA SER A 349 21.00 -12.72 4.59
C SER A 349 19.94 -13.81 4.48
N SER A 350 18.67 -13.52 4.75
CA SER A 350 17.56 -14.48 4.73
C SER A 350 17.37 -15.16 3.38
N GLY A 351 17.72 -14.50 2.28
CA GLY A 351 17.47 -14.98 0.94
C GLY A 351 16.00 -14.89 0.53
N ILE A 352 15.26 -13.96 1.13
CA ILE A 352 13.88 -13.63 0.81
C ILE A 352 13.88 -12.29 0.08
N ASP A 353 13.14 -12.20 -0.99
CA ASP A 353 12.85 -10.94 -1.67
C ASP A 353 11.62 -10.29 -1.03
N HIS A 354 11.72 -9.02 -0.62
CA HIS A 354 10.63 -8.17 -0.19
C HIS A 354 10.45 -7.05 -1.23
N PHE A 355 9.23 -6.81 -1.70
CA PHE A 355 9.00 -5.93 -2.84
C PHE A 355 7.59 -5.35 -2.88
N ILE A 356 7.38 -4.35 -3.74
CA ILE A 356 6.12 -3.62 -3.95
C ILE A 356 5.55 -3.15 -2.61
N PRO A 357 6.15 -2.14 -1.96
CA PRO A 357 5.65 -1.60 -0.70
C PRO A 357 4.35 -0.83 -0.88
N GLY A 358 3.41 -1.00 0.06
CA GLY A 358 2.23 -0.16 0.25
C GLY A 358 2.31 0.53 1.60
N LEU A 359 2.84 1.75 1.61
CA LEU A 359 3.06 2.53 2.82
C LEU A 359 1.76 3.20 3.27
N ALA A 360 1.57 3.31 4.58
CA ALA A 360 0.53 4.13 5.20
C ALA A 360 1.12 4.95 6.33
N VAL A 361 0.62 6.16 6.53
CA VAL A 361 0.91 6.97 7.71
C VAL A 361 -0.39 7.44 8.34
N ASN A 362 -0.53 7.23 9.66
CA ASN A 362 -1.67 7.76 10.40
C ASN A 362 -1.55 9.29 10.51
N LYS A 363 -2.33 10.01 9.71
CA LYS A 363 -2.31 11.48 9.62
C LYS A 363 -2.72 12.19 10.91
N ALA A 364 -3.31 11.46 11.87
CA ALA A 364 -3.58 11.96 13.23
C ALA A 364 -2.33 11.96 14.13
N THR A 365 -1.21 11.40 13.67
CA THR A 365 0.06 11.29 14.40
C THR A 365 1.16 12.07 13.69
N SER A 366 2.23 12.43 14.41
CA SER A 366 3.27 13.28 13.83
C SER A 366 4.61 13.22 14.56
N GLY A 367 5.65 13.67 13.89
CA GLY A 367 7.00 13.78 14.45
C GLY A 367 7.53 12.43 14.95
N GLY A 368 8.16 12.41 16.12
CA GLY A 368 8.71 11.17 16.70
C GLY A 368 7.67 10.13 17.15
N ALA A 369 6.37 10.42 17.05
CA ALA A 369 5.28 9.51 17.37
C ALA A 369 4.44 9.16 16.12
N ALA A 370 4.92 9.48 14.92
CA ALA A 370 4.21 9.13 13.69
C ALA A 370 4.08 7.60 13.57
N GLN A 371 2.85 7.16 13.33
CA GLN A 371 2.52 5.76 13.12
C GLN A 371 2.56 5.43 11.63
N ILE A 372 3.32 4.41 11.30
CA ILE A 372 3.56 3.95 9.93
C ILE A 372 3.15 2.49 9.83
N GLY A 373 2.41 2.13 8.78
CA GLY A 373 2.10 0.76 8.38
C GLY A 373 2.73 0.46 7.03
N LEU A 374 3.17 -0.75 6.82
CA LEU A 374 3.76 -1.22 5.58
C LEU A 374 3.23 -2.60 5.23
N THR A 375 2.44 -2.67 4.16
CA THR A 375 2.08 -3.92 3.49
C THR A 375 3.07 -4.17 2.36
N TYR A 376 3.48 -5.41 2.14
CA TYR A 376 4.48 -5.76 1.13
C TYR A 376 4.29 -7.20 0.66
N TYR A 377 4.78 -7.49 -0.55
CA TYR A 377 4.96 -8.87 -0.98
C TYR A 377 6.32 -9.42 -0.59
N PHE A 378 6.38 -10.73 -0.39
CA PHE A 378 7.64 -11.43 -0.22
C PHE A 378 7.64 -12.82 -0.85
N SER A 379 8.84 -13.25 -1.26
CA SER A 379 9.06 -14.53 -1.93
C SER A 379 10.46 -15.06 -1.62
N PRO A 380 10.62 -16.34 -1.32
CA PRO A 380 11.94 -16.91 -1.23
C PRO A 380 12.67 -16.83 -2.57
N ARG A 381 13.92 -16.46 -2.53
CA ARG A 381 14.76 -16.36 -3.72
C ARG A 381 14.71 -17.64 -4.55
N LYS A 382 14.56 -17.49 -5.88
CA LYS A 382 14.44 -18.60 -6.84
C LYS A 382 13.16 -19.44 -6.69
N SER A 383 12.16 -18.94 -5.99
CA SER A 383 10.85 -19.56 -5.82
C SER A 383 9.79 -18.83 -6.61
N THR A 384 8.68 -19.51 -6.90
CA THR A 384 7.43 -18.90 -7.35
C THR A 384 6.43 -18.71 -6.21
N ALA A 385 6.75 -19.18 -5.00
CA ALA A 385 5.91 -18.94 -3.82
C ALA A 385 5.78 -17.43 -3.58
N LEU A 386 4.58 -16.96 -3.29
CA LEU A 386 4.26 -15.58 -3.07
C LEU A 386 3.44 -15.44 -1.78
N SER A 387 3.75 -14.43 -1.00
CA SER A 387 3.05 -14.12 0.23
C SER A 387 2.93 -12.60 0.41
N VAL A 388 2.02 -12.17 1.28
CA VAL A 388 1.86 -10.77 1.70
C VAL A 388 2.15 -10.69 3.19
N GLY A 389 2.98 -9.74 3.56
CA GLY A 389 3.34 -9.41 4.92
C GLY A 389 2.93 -7.99 5.32
N PHE A 390 2.94 -7.74 6.62
CA PHE A 390 2.73 -6.42 7.21
C PHE A 390 3.71 -6.19 8.36
N THR A 391 4.25 -4.99 8.44
CA THR A 391 5.01 -4.49 9.60
C THR A 391 4.63 -3.04 9.87
N SER A 392 4.94 -2.53 11.05
CA SER A 392 4.59 -1.16 11.43
C SER A 392 5.61 -0.52 12.37
N SER A 393 5.57 0.80 12.43
CA SER A 393 6.34 1.61 13.36
C SER A 393 5.41 2.55 14.12
N ALA A 394 5.68 2.79 15.39
CA ALA A 394 4.98 3.79 16.22
C ALA A 394 5.87 4.99 16.60
N ASP A 395 7.06 5.08 16.01
CA ASP A 395 8.10 6.05 16.34
C ASP A 395 8.79 6.64 15.09
N ALA A 396 7.99 6.90 14.05
CA ALA A 396 8.45 7.53 12.81
C ALA A 396 9.53 6.72 12.07
N GLY A 397 9.46 5.39 12.12
CA GLY A 397 10.40 4.48 11.47
C GLY A 397 11.72 4.30 12.21
N ALA A 398 11.82 4.74 13.49
CA ALA A 398 13.00 4.50 14.30
C ALA A 398 13.11 3.03 14.74
N THR A 399 11.97 2.42 15.07
CA THR A 399 11.86 0.97 15.32
C THR A 399 10.65 0.40 14.58
N TRP A 400 10.67 -0.91 14.32
CA TRP A 400 9.60 -1.61 13.62
C TRP A 400 9.12 -2.80 14.41
N SER A 401 7.83 -3.09 14.29
CA SER A 401 7.23 -4.28 14.90
C SER A 401 7.75 -5.56 14.25
N ALA A 402 7.63 -6.68 14.93
CA ALA A 402 7.82 -7.98 14.28
C ALA A 402 6.84 -8.10 13.09
N PRO A 403 7.29 -8.58 11.92
CA PRO A 403 6.43 -8.72 10.75
C PRO A 403 5.35 -9.79 10.98
N GLN A 404 4.21 -9.61 10.32
CA GLN A 404 3.11 -10.56 10.32
C GLN A 404 2.82 -11.00 8.89
N THR A 405 2.77 -12.31 8.64
CA THR A 405 2.27 -12.85 7.39
C THR A 405 0.74 -12.71 7.34
N ILE A 406 0.24 -11.97 6.37
CA ILE A 406 -1.20 -11.75 6.15
C ILE A 406 -1.81 -12.90 5.37
N THR A 407 -1.17 -13.27 4.27
CA THR A 407 -1.60 -14.41 3.45
C THR A 407 -0.39 -15.09 2.82
N SER A 408 -0.52 -16.37 2.57
CA SER A 408 0.52 -17.22 2.01
C SER A 408 -0.10 -18.33 1.16
N GLY A 409 0.75 -19.14 0.55
CA GLY A 409 0.29 -20.24 -0.32
C GLY A 409 -0.14 -19.78 -1.70
N MET A 410 0.14 -18.51 -2.04
CA MET A 410 0.02 -17.98 -3.40
C MET A 410 1.24 -18.39 -4.25
N SER A 411 1.13 -18.19 -5.56
CA SER A 411 2.24 -18.38 -6.49
C SER A 411 2.23 -17.27 -7.55
N SER A 412 3.42 -16.74 -7.86
CA SER A 412 3.56 -15.80 -8.99
C SER A 412 3.09 -16.41 -10.30
N SER A 413 3.14 -17.73 -10.46
CA SER A 413 2.63 -18.42 -11.66
C SER A 413 1.09 -18.34 -11.80
N TRP A 414 0.38 -17.99 -10.74
CA TRP A 414 -1.08 -17.82 -10.73
C TRP A 414 -1.51 -16.36 -10.91
N ALA A 415 -0.58 -15.43 -10.84
CA ALA A 415 -0.85 -14.02 -11.11
C ALA A 415 -1.17 -13.78 -12.60
N ALA A 416 -1.84 -12.66 -12.88
CA ALA A 416 -2.17 -12.25 -14.24
C ALA A 416 -0.91 -12.22 -15.13
N THR A 417 -1.01 -12.70 -16.37
CA THR A 417 0.10 -12.66 -17.33
C THR A 417 0.04 -11.37 -18.13
N THR A 418 1.17 -10.69 -18.21
CA THR A 418 1.34 -9.50 -19.06
C THR A 418 2.52 -9.66 -20.01
N SER A 419 2.62 -8.77 -20.99
CA SER A 419 3.77 -8.71 -21.91
C SER A 419 5.11 -8.42 -21.21
N GLN A 420 5.06 -7.96 -19.95
CA GLN A 420 6.23 -7.62 -19.13
C GLN A 420 6.42 -8.59 -17.94
N GLY A 421 5.67 -9.69 -17.87
CA GLY A 421 5.77 -10.67 -16.80
C GLY A 421 4.45 -10.92 -16.07
N ARG A 422 4.51 -11.68 -14.98
CA ARG A 422 3.39 -11.92 -14.09
C ARG A 422 3.13 -10.70 -13.23
N MET A 423 1.85 -10.38 -12.96
CA MET A 423 1.50 -9.12 -12.33
C MET A 423 0.45 -9.29 -11.23
N VAL A 424 0.76 -8.78 -10.04
CA VAL A 424 -0.19 -8.51 -8.96
C VAL A 424 -0.47 -7.01 -8.85
N GLY A 425 0.43 -6.17 -9.35
CA GLY A 425 0.42 -4.73 -9.44
C GLY A 425 1.85 -4.20 -9.53
N ASP A 426 2.02 -2.97 -10.03
CA ASP A 426 3.28 -2.23 -9.90
C ASP A 426 3.33 -1.49 -8.57
N TYR A 427 2.19 -1.33 -7.91
CA TYR A 427 1.99 -0.76 -6.60
C TYR A 427 0.86 -1.47 -5.86
N ILE A 428 0.85 -1.31 -4.55
CA ILE A 428 -0.24 -1.63 -3.61
C ILE A 428 -0.38 -0.50 -2.61
N SER A 429 -1.42 -0.50 -1.81
CA SER A 429 -1.70 0.60 -0.90
C SER A 429 -2.02 0.11 0.51
N SER A 430 -1.88 1.01 1.46
CA SER A 430 -2.39 0.88 2.82
C SER A 430 -2.99 2.20 3.28
N SER A 431 -3.96 2.14 4.18
CA SER A 431 -4.61 3.32 4.76
C SER A 431 -4.89 3.11 6.24
N TYR A 432 -4.88 4.19 7.05
CA TYR A 432 -5.33 4.16 8.44
C TYR A 432 -6.78 4.59 8.53
N GLY A 433 -7.63 3.76 9.16
CA GLY A 433 -8.99 4.13 9.51
C GLY A 433 -9.05 5.06 10.73
N SER A 434 -10.26 5.56 11.06
CA SER A 434 -10.49 6.35 12.27
C SER A 434 -10.37 5.55 13.58
N ASP A 435 -10.28 4.24 13.49
CA ASP A 435 -9.95 3.31 14.58
C ASP A 435 -8.44 3.26 14.89
N ASN A 436 -7.62 4.00 14.15
CA ASN A 436 -6.15 4.00 14.18
C ASN A 436 -5.53 2.63 13.81
N LEU A 437 -6.24 1.83 13.04
CA LEU A 437 -5.72 0.59 12.49
C LEU A 437 -5.34 0.77 11.02
N ALA A 438 -4.25 0.13 10.62
CA ALA A 438 -3.83 0.08 9.21
C ALA A 438 -4.59 -1.03 8.48
N HIS A 439 -4.98 -0.75 7.24
CA HIS A 439 -5.64 -1.66 6.31
C HIS A 439 -4.85 -1.67 5.00
N GLY A 440 -4.25 -2.80 4.66
CA GLY A 440 -3.57 -2.96 3.38
C GLY A 440 -4.54 -3.44 2.31
N ILE A 441 -4.36 -2.96 1.08
CA ILE A 441 -5.10 -3.40 -0.10
C ILE A 441 -4.10 -3.94 -1.11
N PHE A 442 -4.29 -5.17 -1.55
CA PHE A 442 -3.31 -5.87 -2.40
C PHE A 442 -3.97 -6.85 -3.36
N GLY A 443 -3.32 -7.14 -4.50
CA GLY A 443 -3.72 -8.20 -5.42
C GLY A 443 -3.31 -9.57 -4.88
N ALA A 444 -4.23 -10.52 -4.84
CA ALA A 444 -3.90 -11.90 -4.53
C ALA A 444 -3.51 -12.68 -5.80
N ALA A 445 -2.82 -13.82 -5.63
CA ALA A 445 -2.45 -14.73 -6.72
C ALA A 445 -2.74 -16.17 -6.30
N ASN A 446 -4.04 -16.49 -6.25
CA ASN A 446 -4.53 -17.80 -5.81
C ASN A 446 -4.59 -18.80 -6.95
N GLN A 447 -4.58 -20.09 -6.61
CA GLN A 447 -4.63 -21.15 -7.61
C GLN A 447 -5.92 -21.04 -8.45
N PRO A 448 -5.82 -21.07 -9.80
CA PRO A 448 -6.98 -21.07 -10.68
C PRO A 448 -7.97 -22.19 -10.36
N THR A 449 -9.26 -21.96 -10.63
CA THR A 449 -10.34 -22.87 -10.20
C THR A 449 -10.51 -24.12 -11.06
N THR A 450 -9.89 -24.19 -12.24
CA THR A 450 -10.06 -25.30 -13.18
C THR A 450 -8.83 -26.17 -13.29
N GLY A 451 -8.96 -27.44 -12.90
CA GLY A 451 -8.07 -28.55 -13.21
C GLY A 451 -6.61 -28.38 -12.75
N ALA A 452 -5.69 -28.93 -13.55
CA ALA A 452 -4.26 -28.77 -13.38
C ALA A 452 -3.73 -27.43 -13.93
N ALA A 453 -4.55 -26.38 -14.00
CA ALA A 453 -4.13 -25.07 -14.49
C ALA A 453 -3.00 -24.55 -13.63
N THR A 454 -1.82 -24.46 -14.20
CA THR A 454 -0.59 -23.98 -13.56
C THR A 454 -0.41 -22.47 -13.75
N SER A 455 -1.34 -21.82 -14.45
CA SER A 455 -1.21 -20.43 -14.89
C SER A 455 -2.58 -19.79 -15.12
N CYS A 456 -2.71 -18.53 -14.75
CA CYS A 456 -3.90 -17.72 -15.01
C CYS A 456 -4.15 -17.48 -16.52
N SER A 457 -3.16 -17.54 -17.41
CA SER A 457 -3.18 -16.91 -18.73
C SER A 457 -3.38 -17.80 -19.96
N THR A 458 -3.09 -19.08 -19.91
CA THR A 458 -3.04 -19.90 -21.16
C THR A 458 -4.06 -21.00 -21.23
N SER A 459 -4.58 -21.45 -20.11
CA SER A 459 -5.55 -22.54 -20.03
C SER A 459 -6.77 -22.18 -19.16
N ALA A 460 -6.81 -20.98 -18.61
CA ALA A 460 -7.81 -20.59 -17.62
C ALA A 460 -8.15 -19.08 -17.70
N LEU A 461 -8.33 -18.54 -18.89
CA LEU A 461 -8.56 -17.10 -19.11
C LEU A 461 -9.78 -16.55 -18.31
N ASP A 462 -10.81 -17.37 -18.12
CA ASP A 462 -12.00 -17.02 -17.32
C ASP A 462 -11.97 -17.58 -15.89
N ASN A 463 -10.88 -18.21 -15.48
CA ASN A 463 -10.82 -18.95 -14.21
C ASN A 463 -9.63 -18.56 -13.35
N CYS A 464 -9.02 -17.41 -13.57
CA CYS A 464 -8.05 -16.85 -12.67
C CYS A 464 -8.65 -16.68 -11.27
N ARG A 465 -7.82 -16.60 -10.24
CA ARG A 465 -8.22 -16.25 -8.88
C ARG A 465 -7.23 -15.25 -8.30
N ALA A 466 -7.21 -14.08 -8.94
CA ALA A 466 -6.40 -12.95 -8.53
C ALA A 466 -7.32 -11.78 -8.14
N PRO A 467 -8.06 -11.87 -7.01
CA PRO A 467 -8.89 -10.79 -6.52
C PRO A 467 -8.05 -9.67 -5.89
N ILE A 468 -8.71 -8.56 -5.56
CA ILE A 468 -8.19 -7.61 -4.60
C ILE A 468 -8.64 -8.04 -3.21
N ASP A 469 -7.68 -8.15 -2.31
CA ASP A 469 -7.88 -8.50 -0.92
C ASP A 469 -7.47 -7.35 0.01
N THR A 470 -8.06 -7.32 1.19
CA THR A 470 -7.61 -6.55 2.35
C THR A 470 -7.42 -7.49 3.53
N PHE A 471 -6.94 -6.99 4.67
CA PHE A 471 -6.96 -7.76 5.91
C PHE A 471 -7.89 -7.14 6.96
N THR A 472 -8.60 -8.01 7.66
CA THR A 472 -9.52 -7.61 8.72
C THR A 472 -9.35 -8.51 9.95
N PRO A 473 -9.37 -7.96 11.19
CA PRO A 473 -9.39 -6.53 11.47
C PRO A 473 -8.13 -5.84 10.96
N GLY A 474 -8.15 -4.51 10.86
CA GLY A 474 -6.94 -3.72 10.64
C GLY A 474 -5.90 -3.93 11.75
N ILE A 475 -4.67 -3.52 11.54
CA ILE A 475 -3.55 -3.77 12.44
C ILE A 475 -3.06 -2.48 13.09
N ALA A 476 -2.95 -2.46 14.42
CA ALA A 476 -2.43 -1.34 15.17
C ALA A 476 -0.91 -1.24 15.07
N SER A 477 -0.37 -0.02 14.96
CA SER A 477 1.07 0.21 14.90
C SER A 477 1.77 -0.23 16.18
N GLY A 478 2.88 -0.95 16.03
CA GLY A 478 3.71 -1.41 17.14
C GLY A 478 3.11 -2.51 18.02
N SER A 479 1.91 -3.02 17.69
CA SER A 479 1.18 -3.97 18.54
C SER A 479 1.32 -5.43 18.12
N LEU A 480 2.12 -5.73 17.10
CA LEU A 480 2.26 -7.09 16.61
C LEU A 480 3.06 -7.95 17.59
N SER A 481 2.40 -8.92 18.20
CA SER A 481 3.06 -9.94 19.01
C SER A 481 3.54 -11.08 18.12
N GLY A 482 4.83 -11.10 17.81
CA GLY A 482 5.62 -12.31 17.72
C GLY A 482 5.28 -13.39 16.70
N ALA A 483 4.68 -13.07 15.55
CA ALA A 483 4.86 -13.97 14.42
C ALA A 483 5.99 -13.38 13.56
N ASN A 484 7.17 -13.97 13.64
CA ASN A 484 8.17 -13.76 12.61
C ASN A 484 7.50 -14.06 11.27
N ASP A 485 7.91 -13.34 10.23
CA ASP A 485 7.50 -13.65 8.88
C ASP A 485 7.79 -15.13 8.59
N PRO A 486 6.84 -16.05 8.73
CA PRO A 486 7.16 -17.44 8.52
C PRO A 486 7.28 -17.63 7.03
N ILE A 487 8.39 -18.11 6.60
CA ILE A 487 8.55 -18.63 5.25
C ILE A 487 7.61 -19.81 5.12
N LEU A 488 6.38 -19.55 4.74
CA LEU A 488 5.40 -20.60 4.58
C LEU A 488 5.62 -21.30 3.25
N PHE A 489 6.53 -22.23 3.26
CA PHE A 489 6.58 -23.22 2.22
C PHE A 489 5.39 -24.15 2.38
N SER A 490 4.47 -24.03 1.44
CA SER A 490 3.49 -25.04 1.05
C SER A 490 3.05 -26.01 2.14
N GLY A 491 1.99 -25.69 2.80
CA GLY A 491 0.95 -26.61 3.24
C GLY A 491 1.29 -27.88 4.04
N THR A 492 2.49 -28.03 4.55
CA THR A 492 2.85 -29.19 5.36
C THR A 492 3.66 -28.77 6.58
N GLY A 493 2.96 -28.33 7.62
CA GLY A 493 3.42 -28.31 9.00
C GLY A 493 4.30 -27.15 9.42
N GLY A 494 3.75 -26.26 10.25
CA GLY A 494 4.41 -25.07 10.81
C GLY A 494 5.69 -25.29 11.63
N SER A 495 6.09 -26.52 11.92
CA SER A 495 7.35 -26.81 12.60
C SER A 495 8.57 -26.81 11.67
N ALA A 496 8.38 -27.11 10.39
CA ALA A 496 9.48 -27.14 9.42
C ALA A 496 9.90 -25.73 8.98
N ALA A 497 8.97 -24.79 8.90
CA ALA A 497 9.26 -23.41 8.52
C ALA A 497 10.05 -22.67 9.60
N GLN A 498 9.69 -22.84 10.88
CA GLN A 498 10.46 -22.28 11.99
C GLN A 498 11.89 -22.84 12.06
N ASN A 499 12.04 -24.12 11.77
CA ASN A 499 13.36 -24.76 11.76
C ASN A 499 14.22 -24.24 10.59
N LEU A 500 13.61 -23.92 9.44
CA LEU A 500 14.33 -23.38 8.29
C LEU A 500 14.84 -21.95 8.56
N TRP A 501 14.01 -21.14 9.21
CA TRP A 501 14.38 -19.80 9.65
C TRP A 501 15.59 -19.82 10.59
N ASN A 502 15.54 -20.69 11.59
CA ASN A 502 16.65 -20.85 12.52
C ASN A 502 17.94 -21.40 11.85
N ILE A 503 17.80 -22.20 10.80
CA ILE A 503 18.96 -22.71 10.03
C ILE A 503 19.59 -21.58 9.22
N VAL A 504 18.79 -20.72 8.57
CA VAL A 504 19.30 -19.59 7.78
C VAL A 504 20.00 -18.57 8.67
N ASP A 505 19.45 -18.25 9.83
CA ASP A 505 20.09 -17.37 10.81
C ASP A 505 21.40 -17.97 11.36
N ASN A 506 21.41 -19.23 11.67
CA ASN A 506 22.61 -19.92 12.16
C ASN A 506 23.71 -20.02 11.09
N GLU A 507 23.35 -20.21 9.82
CA GLU A 507 24.34 -20.22 8.74
C GLU A 507 24.89 -18.80 8.47
N GLY A 508 24.09 -17.74 8.61
CA GLY A 508 24.53 -16.35 8.55
C GLY A 508 25.55 -15.98 9.63
N ILE A 509 25.46 -16.58 10.80
CA ILE A 509 26.41 -16.40 11.91
C ILE A 509 27.72 -17.18 11.66
N LYS A 510 27.67 -18.33 11.01
CA LYS A 510 28.87 -19.16 10.72
C LYS A 510 29.79 -18.56 9.66
N HIS A 511 29.34 -17.61 8.86
CA HIS A 511 30.16 -16.96 7.85
C HIS A 511 30.77 -15.62 8.33
N ARG A 512 30.82 -15.38 9.64
CA ARG A 512 31.46 -14.21 10.26
C ARG A 512 32.89 -14.46 10.77
N ASP A 513 33.43 -15.66 10.60
CA ASP A 513 34.83 -16.00 10.92
C ASP A 513 35.74 -15.91 9.67
#